data_2319b00807f6255f8b252eece64cc6c0
#
_entry.id   2319b00807f6255f8b252eece64cc6c0
#
_cell.length_a   1.000
_cell.length_b   1.000
_cell.length_c   1.000
_cell.angle_alpha   90.00
_cell.angle_beta   90.00
_cell.angle_gamma   90.00
#
_symmetry.space_group_name_H-M   'P 1'
#
loop_
_entity.id
_entity.type
_entity.pdbx_description
1 polymer ?
#
loop_
_entity_poly.entity_id
_entity_poly.type
_entity_poly.pdbx_seq_one_letter_code
_entity_poly.pdbx_strand_id
1 'polypeptide(L)'
;VTVKAKAVNVTEVTLDKTELTLTEGKTETLTATVKPDNADNRKVTWNSDKTEIATVDGAGKVTAVKPGEAVVTVTTEDGGRTATCKVTVKAKAVNVTEVTLDKTELTLTEGETETLTATVKPDNADNKKVKWSSDKTDVATVDGSGKVTAVKAGEVVVTVTTEDGGKTATCKVTVKAKAVNVTDVTLDRTELTLTEGETETLTATVKPDNADNRKVTWSSDKTDVATVGGDGKVTAVKPGEAVVTVTTEDGGRT
;
A
#
# COMPACT_ATOMS: atom_id res chain seq x y z
N VAL A 1 -7.79 -30.75 85.74
CA VAL A 1 -7.02 -29.65 85.07
C VAL A 1 -7.06 -29.92 83.63
N THR A 2 -7.66 -29.00 82.80
CA THR A 2 -7.67 -29.06 81.36
C THR A 2 -6.55 -28.11 80.84
N VAL A 3 -5.52 -28.69 80.25
CA VAL A 3 -4.43 -27.89 79.61
C VAL A 3 -4.77 -27.78 78.12
N LYS A 4 -5.00 -26.56 77.67
CA LYS A 4 -5.18 -26.27 76.20
C LYS A 4 -3.78 -26.13 75.53
N ALA A 5 -3.69 -26.65 74.33
CA ALA A 5 -2.52 -26.42 73.54
C ALA A 5 -2.33 -24.90 73.24
N LYS A 6 -1.08 -24.45 73.18
CA LYS A 6 -0.75 -23.04 72.78
C LYS A 6 -1.03 -22.86 71.32
N ALA A 7 -1.78 -21.82 71.00
CA ALA A 7 -2.04 -21.47 69.58
C ALA A 7 -0.73 -21.23 68.80
N VAL A 8 -0.65 -21.76 67.59
CA VAL A 8 0.45 -21.53 66.64
C VAL A 8 0.01 -20.43 65.63
N ASN A 9 0.53 -19.22 65.82
CA ASN A 9 0.14 -18.07 65.03
C ASN A 9 0.96 -17.96 63.73
N VAL A 10 0.43 -17.26 62.74
CA VAL A 10 1.11 -16.93 61.51
C VAL A 10 2.27 -15.96 61.77
N THR A 11 3.42 -16.27 61.24
CA THR A 11 4.63 -15.42 61.31
C THR A 11 4.94 -14.70 60.01
N GLU A 12 4.58 -15.29 58.84
CA GLU A 12 4.93 -14.78 57.52
C GLU A 12 3.89 -15.23 56.47
N VAL A 13 3.72 -14.43 55.43
CA VAL A 13 3.09 -14.83 54.17
C VAL A 13 3.96 -14.36 53.00
N THR A 14 4.14 -15.21 52.00
CA THR A 14 4.88 -14.91 50.75
C THR A 14 4.02 -15.26 49.57
N LEU A 15 4.35 -14.63 48.40
CA LEU A 15 3.78 -14.95 47.11
C LEU A 15 4.82 -15.67 46.21
N ASP A 16 4.34 -16.52 45.33
CA ASP A 16 5.13 -17.19 44.29
C ASP A 16 5.68 -16.20 43.30
N LYS A 17 5.04 -15.01 43.13
CA LYS A 17 5.44 -13.91 42.22
C LYS A 17 5.30 -12.56 42.91
N THR A 18 6.31 -11.71 42.78
CA THR A 18 6.29 -10.31 43.24
C THR A 18 5.96 -9.34 42.12
N GLU A 19 6.08 -9.79 40.84
CA GLU A 19 5.70 -9.07 39.65
C GLU A 19 4.94 -9.99 38.67
N LEU A 20 3.92 -9.46 38.00
CA LEU A 20 3.10 -10.17 37.05
C LEU A 20 2.76 -9.25 35.88
N THR A 21 3.01 -9.70 34.65
CA THR A 21 2.59 -8.99 33.46
C THR A 21 1.54 -9.79 32.71
N LEU A 22 0.38 -9.18 32.49
CA LEU A 22 -0.75 -9.77 31.78
C LEU A 22 -1.17 -8.88 30.61
N THR A 23 -1.75 -9.48 29.58
CA THR A 23 -2.48 -8.75 28.56
C THR A 23 -3.94 -8.62 28.98
N GLU A 24 -4.58 -7.49 28.69
CA GLU A 24 -6.01 -7.24 28.94
C GLU A 24 -6.87 -8.44 28.55
N GLY A 25 -7.77 -8.83 29.47
CA GLY A 25 -8.64 -10.01 29.36
C GLY A 25 -7.98 -11.34 29.75
N LYS A 26 -6.68 -11.38 30.06
CA LYS A 26 -5.99 -12.59 30.54
C LYS A 26 -6.03 -12.69 32.05
N THR A 27 -5.87 -13.93 32.53
CA THR A 27 -5.87 -14.26 33.96
C THR A 27 -4.67 -15.10 34.33
N GLU A 28 -4.22 -14.96 35.60
CA GLU A 28 -3.22 -15.82 36.23
C GLU A 28 -3.48 -15.92 37.71
N THR A 29 -3.10 -17.04 38.33
CA THR A 29 -3.32 -17.26 39.77
C THR A 29 -2.00 -17.06 40.52
N LEU A 30 -2.02 -16.19 41.55
CA LEU A 30 -0.97 -16.03 42.52
C LEU A 30 -1.16 -17.04 43.65
N THR A 31 -0.07 -17.64 44.12
CA THR A 31 -0.08 -18.61 45.20
C THR A 31 0.52 -17.99 46.46
N ALA A 32 -0.25 -17.94 47.53
CA ALA A 32 0.24 -17.50 48.84
C ALA A 32 0.75 -18.68 49.66
N THR A 33 1.92 -18.53 50.25
CA THR A 33 2.49 -19.47 51.21
C THR A 33 2.50 -18.84 52.60
N VAL A 34 1.77 -19.44 53.56
CA VAL A 34 1.64 -18.99 54.95
C VAL A 34 2.55 -19.83 55.85
N LYS A 35 3.35 -19.19 56.68
CA LYS A 35 4.27 -19.83 57.63
C LYS A 35 3.92 -19.47 59.05
N PRO A 36 4.19 -20.41 60.04
CA PRO A 36 4.65 -21.78 59.82
C PRO A 36 3.56 -22.68 59.22
N ASP A 37 3.95 -23.82 58.62
CA ASP A 37 3.01 -24.73 57.95
C ASP A 37 1.97 -25.34 58.89
N ASN A 38 2.24 -25.37 60.20
CA ASN A 38 1.35 -25.83 61.26
C ASN A 38 0.58 -24.70 61.98
N ALA A 39 0.53 -23.49 61.38
CA ALA A 39 -0.31 -22.41 61.95
C ALA A 39 -1.79 -22.80 61.97
N ASP A 40 -2.49 -22.48 63.11
CA ASP A 40 -3.86 -22.88 63.32
C ASP A 40 -4.89 -22.21 62.39
N ASN A 41 -4.60 -20.97 61.97
CA ASN A 41 -5.42 -20.25 60.98
C ASN A 41 -4.52 -19.72 59.83
N ARG A 42 -4.60 -20.40 58.69
CA ARG A 42 -3.84 -20.04 57.48
C ARG A 42 -4.70 -19.35 56.43
N LYS A 43 -5.89 -18.87 56.81
CA LYS A 43 -6.76 -18.15 55.85
C LYS A 43 -6.17 -16.82 55.46
N VAL A 44 -6.36 -16.50 54.19
CA VAL A 44 -5.92 -15.23 53.60
C VAL A 44 -7.07 -14.52 52.90
N THR A 45 -6.94 -13.22 52.79
CA THR A 45 -7.80 -12.36 52.00
C THR A 45 -6.95 -11.67 50.93
N TRP A 46 -7.56 -11.37 49.78
CA TRP A 46 -6.92 -10.75 48.66
C TRP A 46 -7.56 -9.39 48.36
N ASN A 47 -6.74 -8.44 47.98
CA ASN A 47 -7.20 -7.10 47.55
C ASN A 47 -6.35 -6.55 46.41
N SER A 48 -6.96 -5.78 45.51
CA SER A 48 -6.28 -4.97 44.52
C SER A 48 -6.51 -3.49 44.85
N ASP A 49 -5.46 -2.68 44.77
CA ASP A 49 -5.53 -1.24 44.99
C ASP A 49 -6.26 -0.50 43.87
N LYS A 50 -6.32 -1.12 42.64
CA LYS A 50 -6.95 -0.55 41.43
C LYS A 50 -7.72 -1.63 40.67
N THR A 51 -8.95 -1.89 41.10
CA THR A 51 -9.81 -2.93 40.51
C THR A 51 -10.23 -2.63 39.07
N GLU A 52 -10.14 -1.38 38.62
CA GLU A 52 -10.35 -0.97 37.25
C GLU A 52 -9.19 -1.39 36.32
N ILE A 53 -8.00 -1.71 36.87
CA ILE A 53 -6.83 -2.19 36.13
C ILE A 53 -6.69 -3.70 36.25
N ALA A 54 -6.71 -4.22 37.46
CA ALA A 54 -6.66 -5.66 37.76
C ALA A 54 -7.53 -6.02 38.96
N THR A 55 -8.32 -7.08 38.84
CA THR A 55 -9.06 -7.65 39.98
C THR A 55 -8.37 -8.91 40.44
N VAL A 56 -8.63 -9.29 41.72
CA VAL A 56 -8.22 -10.57 42.32
C VAL A 56 -9.38 -11.18 43.06
N ASP A 57 -9.59 -12.48 42.90
CA ASP A 57 -10.62 -13.23 43.65
C ASP A 57 -10.06 -13.86 44.92
N GLY A 58 -10.96 -14.49 45.72
CA GLY A 58 -10.58 -15.15 47.00
C GLY A 58 -9.64 -16.34 46.85
N ALA A 59 -9.42 -16.85 45.64
CA ALA A 59 -8.48 -17.93 45.33
C ALA A 59 -7.13 -17.40 44.82
N GLY A 60 -6.93 -16.07 44.75
CA GLY A 60 -5.72 -15.45 44.26
C GLY A 60 -5.66 -15.34 42.73
N LYS A 61 -6.77 -15.60 42.01
CA LYS A 61 -6.84 -15.45 40.57
C LYS A 61 -6.93 -13.98 40.19
N VAL A 62 -5.89 -13.47 39.57
CA VAL A 62 -5.81 -12.12 39.04
C VAL A 62 -6.40 -12.08 37.63
N THR A 63 -7.25 -11.08 37.36
CA THR A 63 -7.83 -10.80 36.05
C THR A 63 -7.40 -9.42 35.58
N ALA A 64 -6.76 -9.35 34.43
CA ALA A 64 -6.37 -8.09 33.77
C ALA A 64 -7.61 -7.42 33.13
N VAL A 65 -7.98 -6.22 33.57
CA VAL A 65 -9.19 -5.52 33.16
C VAL A 65 -8.90 -4.43 32.15
N LYS A 66 -7.91 -3.56 32.40
CA LYS A 66 -7.54 -2.40 31.59
C LYS A 66 -6.04 -2.15 31.67
N PRO A 67 -5.41 -1.65 30.61
CA PRO A 67 -3.99 -1.31 30.65
C PRO A 67 -3.61 -0.34 31.77
N GLY A 68 -2.52 -0.66 32.47
CA GLY A 68 -2.03 0.12 33.60
C GLY A 68 -1.28 -0.72 34.61
N GLU A 69 -1.04 -0.17 35.80
CA GLU A 69 -0.37 -0.85 36.90
C GLU A 69 -1.26 -0.86 38.15
N ALA A 70 -1.35 -2.02 38.81
CA ALA A 70 -2.03 -2.24 40.05
C ALA A 70 -1.15 -3.06 41.03
N VAL A 71 -1.43 -2.98 42.32
CA VAL A 71 -0.79 -3.81 43.34
C VAL A 71 -1.85 -4.75 43.95
N VAL A 72 -1.58 -6.05 43.80
CA VAL A 72 -2.35 -7.07 44.48
C VAL A 72 -1.69 -7.42 45.82
N THR A 73 -2.47 -7.38 46.90
CA THR A 73 -2.04 -7.66 48.27
C THR A 73 -2.77 -8.87 48.80
N VAL A 74 -2.03 -9.83 49.34
CA VAL A 74 -2.57 -10.89 50.17
C VAL A 74 -2.37 -10.53 51.66
N THR A 75 -3.37 -10.78 52.49
CA THR A 75 -3.31 -10.51 53.93
C THR A 75 -3.79 -11.74 54.68
N THR A 76 -3.04 -12.19 55.70
CA THR A 76 -3.49 -13.30 56.57
C THR A 76 -4.52 -12.83 57.59
N GLU A 77 -5.54 -13.65 57.86
CA GLU A 77 -6.53 -13.35 58.91
C GLU A 77 -5.87 -13.35 60.29
N ASP A 78 -4.95 -14.28 60.54
CA ASP A 78 -4.16 -14.30 61.76
C ASP A 78 -2.90 -13.46 61.62
N GLY A 79 -2.73 -12.48 62.47
CA GLY A 79 -1.56 -11.62 62.58
C GLY A 79 -1.42 -10.55 61.50
N GLY A 80 -2.33 -10.44 60.52
CA GLY A 80 -2.37 -9.39 59.50
C GLY A 80 -1.09 -9.27 58.65
N ARG A 81 -0.40 -10.41 58.41
CA ARG A 81 0.81 -10.43 57.57
C ARG A 81 0.45 -10.19 56.12
N THR A 82 1.24 -9.43 55.42
CA THR A 82 0.98 -9.06 54.01
C THR A 82 2.13 -9.42 53.09
N ALA A 83 1.80 -9.75 51.83
CA ALA A 83 2.71 -9.80 50.71
C ALA A 83 2.04 -9.17 49.49
N THR A 84 2.85 -8.61 48.60
CA THR A 84 2.35 -7.85 47.45
C THR A 84 2.94 -8.36 46.12
N CYS A 85 2.14 -8.24 45.06
CA CYS A 85 2.57 -8.47 43.69
C CYS A 85 2.23 -7.23 42.84
N LYS A 86 3.21 -6.66 42.14
CA LYS A 86 2.99 -5.60 41.13
C LYS A 86 2.44 -6.23 39.86
N VAL A 87 1.22 -5.83 39.47
CA VAL A 87 0.57 -6.30 38.25
C VAL A 87 0.64 -5.22 37.18
N THR A 88 1.26 -5.54 36.05
CA THR A 88 1.28 -4.68 34.85
C THR A 88 0.35 -5.27 33.80
N VAL A 89 -0.67 -4.52 33.42
CA VAL A 89 -1.61 -4.90 32.36
C VAL A 89 -1.24 -4.17 31.07
N LYS A 90 -0.94 -4.95 30.01
CA LYS A 90 -0.69 -4.43 28.65
C LYS A 90 -1.98 -4.45 27.84
N ALA A 91 -2.15 -3.48 26.94
CA ALA A 91 -3.25 -3.46 25.98
C ALA A 91 -3.26 -4.73 25.13
N LYS A 92 -4.44 -5.18 24.74
CA LYS A 92 -4.61 -6.21 23.72
C LYS A 92 -4.33 -5.62 22.36
N ALA A 93 -3.46 -6.27 21.57
CA ALA A 93 -3.16 -5.83 20.22
C ALA A 93 -4.43 -5.80 19.33
N VAL A 94 -4.58 -4.73 18.57
CA VAL A 94 -5.61 -4.58 17.56
C VAL A 94 -4.97 -4.88 16.19
N ASN A 95 -5.22 -6.10 15.72
CA ASN A 95 -4.61 -6.58 14.47
C ASN A 95 -5.36 -6.06 13.24
N VAL A 96 -4.66 -6.02 12.10
CA VAL A 96 -5.25 -5.73 10.80
C VAL A 96 -6.20 -6.87 10.37
N THR A 97 -7.39 -6.48 9.95
CA THR A 97 -8.41 -7.42 9.44
C THR A 97 -8.56 -7.35 7.92
N GLU A 98 -8.30 -6.18 7.32
CA GLU A 98 -8.49 -5.92 5.89
C GLU A 98 -7.57 -4.81 5.40
N VAL A 99 -7.26 -4.85 4.10
CA VAL A 99 -6.70 -3.73 3.33
C VAL A 99 -7.47 -3.60 2.01
N THR A 100 -7.75 -2.37 1.61
CA THR A 100 -8.42 -2.04 0.34
C THR A 100 -7.64 -0.97 -0.40
N LEU A 101 -7.86 -0.88 -1.72
CA LEU A 101 -7.33 0.18 -2.57
C LEU A 101 -8.45 1.11 -3.03
N ASP A 102 -8.12 2.37 -3.26
CA ASP A 102 -9.00 3.37 -3.87
C ASP A 102 -9.36 3.05 -5.33
N LYS A 103 -8.47 2.29 -6.03
CA LYS A 103 -8.64 1.85 -7.41
C LYS A 103 -8.28 0.37 -7.56
N THR A 104 -9.13 -0.39 -8.24
CA THR A 104 -8.88 -1.80 -8.61
C THR A 104 -8.38 -1.94 -10.04
N GLU A 105 -8.56 -0.90 -10.85
CA GLU A 105 -8.07 -0.78 -12.22
C GLU A 105 -7.47 0.60 -12.45
N LEU A 106 -6.40 0.68 -13.23
CA LEU A 106 -5.69 1.91 -13.58
C LEU A 106 -5.20 1.81 -15.02
N THR A 107 -5.40 2.87 -15.82
CA THR A 107 -4.82 2.98 -17.15
C THR A 107 -3.89 4.17 -17.21
N LEU A 108 -2.65 3.96 -17.63
CA LEU A 108 -1.60 4.97 -17.80
C LEU A 108 -0.99 4.88 -19.21
N THR A 109 -0.43 5.98 -19.69
CA THR A 109 0.45 5.99 -20.86
C THR A 109 1.91 5.87 -20.41
N GLU A 110 2.78 5.29 -21.20
CA GLU A 110 4.24 5.22 -20.91
C GLU A 110 4.79 6.57 -20.44
N GLY A 111 5.50 6.56 -19.31
CA GLY A 111 6.05 7.74 -18.64
C GLY A 111 5.10 8.43 -17.65
N GLU A 112 3.80 8.10 -17.63
CA GLU A 112 2.86 8.66 -16.67
C GLU A 112 2.99 8.00 -15.29
N THR A 113 2.52 8.71 -14.28
CA THR A 113 2.50 8.24 -12.89
C THR A 113 1.16 8.51 -12.23
N GLU A 114 0.74 7.62 -11.35
CA GLU A 114 -0.47 7.77 -10.52
C GLU A 114 -0.20 7.14 -9.14
N THR A 115 -0.85 7.66 -8.09
CA THR A 115 -0.70 7.11 -6.74
C THR A 115 -1.94 6.32 -6.34
N LEU A 116 -1.75 5.07 -5.95
CA LEU A 116 -2.75 4.22 -5.32
C LEU A 116 -2.76 4.46 -3.83
N THR A 117 -3.95 4.56 -3.24
CA THR A 117 -4.13 4.76 -1.80
C THR A 117 -4.64 3.48 -1.16
N ALA A 118 -3.89 2.96 -0.18
CA ALA A 118 -4.30 1.81 0.63
C ALA A 118 -5.04 2.25 1.89
N THR A 119 -6.17 1.64 2.17
CA THR A 119 -6.91 1.80 3.43
C THR A 119 -6.85 0.51 4.23
N VAL A 120 -6.27 0.58 5.44
CA VAL A 120 -6.09 -0.55 6.37
C VAL A 120 -7.16 -0.50 7.45
N LYS A 121 -7.83 -1.61 7.71
CA LYS A 121 -8.87 -1.75 8.74
C LYS A 121 -8.46 -2.77 9.82
N PRO A 122 -8.94 -2.57 11.07
CA PRO A 122 -9.70 -1.41 11.57
C PRO A 122 -8.82 -0.15 11.67
N ASP A 123 -9.45 1.01 11.74
CA ASP A 123 -8.74 2.31 11.75
C ASP A 123 -7.80 2.46 12.96
N ASN A 124 -8.09 1.77 14.06
CA ASN A 124 -7.29 1.71 15.29
C ASN A 124 -6.31 0.51 15.33
N ALA A 125 -6.03 -0.17 14.20
CA ALA A 125 -5.02 -1.23 14.18
C ALA A 125 -3.64 -0.68 14.58
N ASP A 126 -2.90 -1.45 15.40
CA ASP A 126 -1.62 -1.01 15.98
C ASP A 126 -0.49 -0.91 14.95
N ASN A 127 -0.52 -1.76 13.93
CA ASN A 127 0.45 -1.72 12.84
C ASN A 127 -0.25 -1.67 11.48
N LYS A 128 -0.36 -0.47 10.91
CA LYS A 128 -0.96 -0.24 9.59
C LYS A 128 0.07 -0.13 8.45
N LYS A 129 1.30 -0.54 8.69
CA LYS A 129 2.34 -0.53 7.66
C LYS A 129 2.02 -1.48 6.54
N VAL A 130 2.29 -1.03 5.31
CA VAL A 130 2.08 -1.79 4.08
C VAL A 130 3.35 -1.86 3.25
N LYS A 131 3.42 -2.89 2.42
CA LYS A 131 4.44 -3.06 1.38
C LYS A 131 3.76 -3.14 0.02
N TRP A 132 4.39 -2.55 -0.98
CA TRP A 132 3.92 -2.55 -2.35
C TRP A 132 4.82 -3.41 -3.23
N SER A 133 4.21 -4.06 -4.21
CA SER A 133 4.93 -4.85 -5.21
C SER A 133 4.22 -4.80 -6.57
N SER A 134 5.01 -4.95 -7.62
CA SER A 134 4.56 -5.12 -9.00
C SER A 134 5.01 -6.49 -9.49
N ASP A 135 4.14 -7.24 -10.17
CA ASP A 135 4.48 -8.56 -10.73
C ASP A 135 5.32 -8.45 -12.01
N LYS A 136 5.31 -7.26 -12.68
CA LYS A 136 6.09 -6.98 -13.90
C LYS A 136 6.67 -5.57 -13.86
N THR A 137 7.84 -5.43 -13.25
CA THR A 137 8.51 -4.13 -13.08
C THR A 137 9.02 -3.52 -14.37
N ASP A 138 9.12 -4.29 -15.46
CA ASP A 138 9.40 -3.82 -16.81
C ASP A 138 8.20 -3.15 -17.49
N VAL A 139 6.97 -3.44 -17.03
CA VAL A 139 5.71 -2.80 -17.49
C VAL A 139 5.36 -1.60 -16.62
N ALA A 140 5.31 -1.77 -15.29
CA ALA A 140 5.15 -0.66 -14.35
C ALA A 140 5.82 -0.97 -13.02
N THR A 141 6.40 0.05 -12.38
CA THR A 141 6.95 -0.02 -11.02
C THR A 141 5.99 0.62 -10.02
N VAL A 142 6.12 0.26 -8.76
CA VAL A 142 5.45 0.93 -7.63
C VAL A 142 6.45 1.17 -6.52
N ASP A 143 6.41 2.35 -5.91
CA ASP A 143 7.26 2.69 -4.76
C ASP A 143 6.57 2.43 -3.41
N GLY A 144 7.31 2.68 -2.31
CA GLY A 144 6.80 2.47 -0.95
C GLY A 144 5.62 3.37 -0.54
N SER A 145 5.34 4.42 -1.31
CA SER A 145 4.21 5.34 -1.10
C SER A 145 2.96 4.95 -1.90
N GLY A 146 3.04 3.91 -2.75
CA GLY A 146 1.97 3.50 -3.65
C GLY A 146 1.98 4.23 -4.99
N LYS A 147 3.03 5.03 -5.30
CA LYS A 147 3.16 5.71 -6.59
C LYS A 147 3.57 4.71 -7.67
N VAL A 148 2.66 4.49 -8.62
CA VAL A 148 2.86 3.67 -9.80
C VAL A 148 3.49 4.52 -10.91
N THR A 149 4.51 3.98 -11.59
CA THR A 149 5.16 4.59 -12.75
C THR A 149 5.04 3.64 -13.93
N ALA A 150 4.41 4.09 -15.02
CA ALA A 150 4.28 3.34 -16.27
C ALA A 150 5.63 3.36 -17.04
N VAL A 151 6.17 2.17 -17.32
CA VAL A 151 7.49 1.99 -17.95
C VAL A 151 7.35 1.61 -19.43
N LYS A 152 6.53 0.59 -19.72
CA LYS A 152 6.35 0.04 -21.06
C LYS A 152 4.94 -0.48 -21.24
N ALA A 153 4.41 -0.40 -22.46
CA ALA A 153 3.07 -0.90 -22.80
C ALA A 153 2.89 -2.37 -22.41
N GLY A 154 1.76 -2.67 -21.75
CA GLY A 154 1.43 -4.00 -21.26
C GLY A 154 0.44 -3.98 -20.10
N GLU A 155 0.21 -5.16 -19.52
CA GLU A 155 -0.64 -5.35 -18.34
C GLU A 155 0.19 -5.89 -17.17
N VAL A 156 -0.05 -5.37 -15.98
CA VAL A 156 0.66 -5.67 -14.74
C VAL A 156 -0.29 -5.61 -13.55
N VAL A 157 -0.03 -6.38 -12.51
CA VAL A 157 -0.77 -6.32 -11.24
C VAL A 157 0.11 -5.69 -10.17
N VAL A 158 -0.37 -4.59 -9.60
CA VAL A 158 0.21 -3.98 -8.41
C VAL A 158 -0.52 -4.52 -7.18
N THR A 159 0.25 -4.97 -6.19
CA THR A 159 -0.25 -5.56 -4.94
C THR A 159 0.23 -4.75 -3.75
N VAL A 160 -0.67 -4.42 -2.85
CA VAL A 160 -0.36 -3.95 -1.50
C VAL A 160 -0.52 -5.09 -0.51
N THR A 161 0.39 -5.22 0.46
CA THR A 161 0.36 -6.24 1.51
C THR A 161 0.60 -5.59 2.86
N THR A 162 -0.24 -5.86 3.86
CA THR A 162 -0.03 -5.37 5.22
C THR A 162 1.08 -6.16 5.93
N GLU A 163 1.92 -5.49 6.74
CA GLU A 163 2.92 -6.17 7.57
C GLU A 163 2.28 -7.01 8.67
N ASP A 164 1.21 -6.50 9.26
CA ASP A 164 0.40 -7.24 10.22
C ASP A 164 -0.69 -8.03 9.48
N GLY A 165 -0.70 -9.34 9.71
CA GLY A 165 -1.72 -10.26 9.18
C GLY A 165 -1.64 -10.57 7.69
N GLY A 166 -0.68 -9.99 6.93
CA GLY A 166 -0.44 -10.32 5.52
C GLY A 166 -1.65 -10.14 4.61
N LYS A 167 -2.55 -9.18 4.92
CA LYS A 167 -3.73 -8.89 4.09
C LYS A 167 -3.29 -8.22 2.79
N THR A 168 -3.94 -8.57 1.67
CA THR A 168 -3.58 -8.06 0.34
C THR A 168 -4.76 -7.42 -0.36
N ALA A 169 -4.45 -6.41 -1.20
CA ALA A 169 -5.36 -5.88 -2.22
C ALA A 169 -4.57 -5.63 -3.50
N THR A 170 -5.24 -5.69 -4.65
CA THR A 170 -4.61 -5.61 -5.96
C THR A 170 -5.26 -4.55 -6.85
N CYS A 171 -4.45 -3.94 -7.73
CA CYS A 171 -4.90 -3.09 -8.81
C CYS A 171 -4.34 -3.61 -10.13
N LYS A 172 -5.20 -3.84 -11.13
CA LYS A 172 -4.80 -4.14 -12.51
C LYS A 172 -4.40 -2.84 -13.19
N VAL A 173 -3.14 -2.73 -13.62
CA VAL A 173 -2.61 -1.58 -14.32
C VAL A 173 -2.42 -1.93 -15.80
N THR A 174 -3.03 -1.14 -16.70
CA THR A 174 -2.84 -1.22 -18.14
C THR A 174 -2.00 -0.03 -18.59
N VAL A 175 -0.82 -0.28 -19.13
CA VAL A 175 0.05 0.74 -19.71
C VAL A 175 -0.14 0.75 -21.21
N LYS A 176 -0.51 1.92 -21.75
CA LYS A 176 -0.58 2.17 -23.21
C LYS A 176 0.74 2.73 -23.71
N ALA A 177 1.11 2.36 -24.93
CA ALA A 177 2.25 2.98 -25.59
C ALA A 177 2.04 4.49 -25.74
N LYS A 178 3.14 5.25 -25.65
CA LYS A 178 3.13 6.68 -25.93
C LYS A 178 3.12 6.88 -27.45
N ALA A 179 2.20 7.69 -27.96
CA ALA A 179 2.13 8.02 -29.39
C ALA A 179 3.43 8.67 -29.88
N VAL A 180 3.91 8.22 -31.01
CA VAL A 180 5.04 8.80 -31.73
C VAL A 180 4.51 9.67 -32.88
N ASN A 181 4.48 10.97 -32.64
CA ASN A 181 3.93 11.93 -33.58
C ASN A 181 4.95 12.29 -34.69
N VAL A 182 4.43 12.74 -35.84
CA VAL A 182 5.25 13.30 -36.91
C VAL A 182 5.90 14.60 -36.46
N THR A 183 7.21 14.72 -36.72
CA THR A 183 7.99 15.91 -36.40
C THR A 183 8.34 16.69 -37.67
N ASP A 184 8.46 16.02 -38.82
CA ASP A 184 8.91 16.63 -40.06
C ASP A 184 8.44 15.82 -41.29
N VAL A 185 8.36 16.49 -42.45
CA VAL A 185 8.18 15.89 -43.77
C VAL A 185 9.09 16.59 -44.77
N THR A 186 9.75 15.81 -45.62
CA THR A 186 10.62 16.34 -46.67
C THR A 186 10.32 15.68 -48.00
N LEU A 187 10.62 16.38 -49.10
CA LEU A 187 10.52 15.85 -50.43
C LEU A 187 11.92 15.40 -50.94
N ASP A 188 11.95 14.42 -51.84
CA ASP A 188 13.16 13.98 -52.53
C ASP A 188 13.74 15.08 -53.43
N ARG A 189 12.90 16.03 -53.88
CA ARG A 189 13.30 17.23 -54.65
C ARG A 189 12.36 18.40 -54.36
N THR A 190 12.91 19.62 -54.40
CA THR A 190 12.19 20.87 -54.15
C THR A 190 11.87 21.64 -55.42
N GLU A 191 12.44 21.24 -56.53
CA GLU A 191 12.21 21.80 -57.85
C GLU A 191 11.98 20.68 -58.87
N LEU A 192 11.04 20.89 -59.81
CA LEU A 192 10.71 19.95 -60.86
C LEU A 192 10.32 20.72 -62.12
N THR A 193 10.93 20.35 -63.24
CA THR A 193 10.60 20.89 -64.54
C THR A 193 10.08 19.79 -65.47
N LEU A 194 8.87 19.98 -65.97
CA LEU A 194 8.19 19.05 -66.87
C LEU A 194 7.71 19.74 -68.12
N THR A 195 7.67 19.00 -69.23
CA THR A 195 7.00 19.44 -70.48
C THR A 195 5.49 19.10 -70.33
N GLU A 196 4.62 19.90 -70.97
CA GLU A 196 3.18 19.67 -71.04
C GLU A 196 2.86 18.23 -71.42
N GLY A 197 2.02 17.55 -70.57
CA GLY A 197 1.64 16.14 -70.69
C GLY A 197 2.62 15.16 -70.03
N GLU A 198 3.79 15.60 -69.56
CA GLU A 198 4.73 14.73 -68.82
C GLU A 198 4.26 14.55 -67.38
N THR A 199 4.71 13.45 -66.77
CA THR A 199 4.44 13.13 -65.36
C THR A 199 5.71 12.71 -64.66
N GLU A 200 5.84 13.07 -63.37
CA GLU A 200 6.91 12.65 -62.47
C GLU A 200 6.33 12.42 -61.07
N THR A 201 6.93 11.53 -60.30
CA THR A 201 6.45 11.23 -58.93
C THR A 201 7.41 11.85 -57.92
N LEU A 202 6.87 12.72 -57.05
CA LEU A 202 7.55 13.22 -55.86
C LEU A 202 7.43 12.22 -54.72
N THR A 203 8.51 12.01 -53.96
CA THR A 203 8.52 11.12 -52.81
C THR A 203 8.62 11.92 -51.52
N ALA A 204 7.62 11.75 -50.65
CA ALA A 204 7.62 12.34 -49.31
C ALA A 204 8.29 11.40 -48.30
N THR A 205 9.17 11.95 -47.48
CA THR A 205 9.79 11.25 -46.35
C THR A 205 9.27 11.87 -45.06
N VAL A 206 8.53 11.10 -44.27
CA VAL A 206 7.96 11.51 -42.99
C VAL A 206 8.86 11.07 -41.86
N LYS A 207 9.17 11.94 -40.91
CA LYS A 207 10.02 11.69 -39.75
C LYS A 207 9.23 11.90 -38.43
N PRO A 208 9.58 11.13 -37.37
CA PRO A 208 10.54 10.02 -37.38
C PRO A 208 9.99 8.79 -38.13
N ASP A 209 10.88 7.88 -38.54
CA ASP A 209 10.50 6.69 -39.34
C ASP A 209 9.51 5.75 -38.60
N ASN A 210 9.44 5.82 -37.27
CA ASN A 210 8.55 5.07 -36.42
C ASN A 210 7.31 5.89 -35.96
N ALA A 211 6.97 7.01 -36.63
CA ALA A 211 5.74 7.75 -36.35
C ALA A 211 4.51 6.87 -36.62
N ASP A 212 3.50 6.94 -35.70
CA ASP A 212 2.33 6.08 -35.74
C ASP A 212 1.39 6.36 -36.91
N ASN A 213 1.30 7.62 -37.35
CA ASN A 213 0.54 8.02 -38.52
C ASN A 213 1.43 8.78 -39.51
N ARG A 214 1.91 8.09 -40.54
CA ARG A 214 2.77 8.62 -41.60
C ARG A 214 2.02 8.99 -42.87
N LYS A 215 0.70 9.07 -42.83
CA LYS A 215 -0.12 9.44 -44.00
C LYS A 215 0.08 10.89 -44.35
N VAL A 216 0.12 11.12 -45.67
CA VAL A 216 0.22 12.46 -46.24
C VAL A 216 -0.88 12.71 -47.26
N THR A 217 -1.19 13.98 -47.45
CA THR A 217 -2.05 14.48 -48.49
C THR A 217 -1.26 15.42 -49.41
N TRP A 218 -1.64 15.48 -50.66
CA TRP A 218 -0.99 16.31 -51.66
C TRP A 218 -1.96 17.36 -52.20
N SER A 219 -1.43 18.52 -52.55
CA SER A 219 -2.22 19.60 -53.16
C SER A 219 -1.34 20.41 -54.15
N SER A 220 -1.98 20.99 -55.11
CA SER A 220 -1.38 21.98 -56.03
C SER A 220 -2.16 23.28 -55.88
N ASP A 221 -1.45 24.41 -55.82
CA ASP A 221 -2.03 25.76 -55.78
C ASP A 221 -2.64 26.19 -57.11
N LYS A 222 -2.23 25.58 -58.23
CA LYS A 222 -2.69 25.87 -59.59
C LYS A 222 -2.90 24.58 -60.39
N THR A 223 -4.06 23.94 -60.18
CA THR A 223 -4.39 22.67 -60.83
C THR A 223 -4.54 22.77 -62.35
N ASP A 224 -4.69 23.98 -62.90
CA ASP A 224 -4.68 24.25 -64.34
C ASP A 224 -3.30 24.27 -64.95
N VAL A 225 -2.23 24.44 -64.15
CA VAL A 225 -0.82 24.34 -64.55
C VAL A 225 -0.26 22.94 -64.26
N ALA A 226 -0.44 22.44 -63.03
CA ALA A 226 -0.02 21.11 -62.61
C ALA A 226 -0.97 20.49 -61.62
N THR A 227 -1.31 19.23 -61.81
CA THR A 227 -2.07 18.43 -60.82
C THR A 227 -1.17 17.47 -60.09
N VAL A 228 -1.56 17.04 -58.88
CA VAL A 228 -0.87 16.01 -58.11
C VAL A 228 -1.87 14.96 -57.60
N GLY A 229 -1.51 13.70 -57.74
CA GLY A 229 -2.27 12.58 -57.21
C GLY A 229 -1.95 12.30 -55.75
N GLY A 230 -2.79 11.50 -55.06
CA GLY A 230 -2.55 11.07 -53.66
C GLY A 230 -1.28 10.21 -53.47
N ASP A 231 -0.71 9.73 -54.56
CA ASP A 231 0.56 8.98 -54.63
C ASP A 231 1.79 9.88 -54.88
N GLY A 232 1.59 11.23 -54.93
CA GLY A 232 2.65 12.18 -55.23
C GLY A 232 2.94 12.34 -56.72
N LYS A 233 2.17 11.71 -57.64
CA LYS A 233 2.35 11.83 -59.07
C LYS A 233 1.89 13.18 -59.55
N VAL A 234 2.84 14.00 -60.01
CA VAL A 234 2.61 15.32 -60.61
C VAL A 234 2.40 15.13 -62.12
N THR A 235 1.39 15.83 -62.67
CA THR A 235 1.12 15.87 -64.09
C THR A 235 1.15 17.33 -64.60
N ALA A 236 1.97 17.64 -65.58
CA ALA A 236 2.01 18.96 -66.22
C ALA A 236 0.80 19.11 -67.16
N VAL A 237 -0.05 20.13 -66.94
CA VAL A 237 -1.28 20.37 -67.70
C VAL A 237 -1.11 21.42 -68.75
N LYS A 238 -0.46 22.55 -68.44
CA LYS A 238 -0.13 23.64 -69.38
C LYS A 238 1.12 24.43 -68.93
N PRO A 239 1.76 25.19 -69.80
CA PRO A 239 2.90 26.03 -69.40
C PRO A 239 2.55 27.03 -68.30
N GLY A 240 3.41 27.12 -67.27
CA GLY A 240 3.26 27.99 -66.10
C GLY A 240 4.06 27.47 -64.90
N GLU A 241 3.90 28.08 -63.75
CA GLU A 241 4.48 27.67 -62.46
C GLU A 241 3.38 27.35 -61.46
N ALA A 242 3.50 26.22 -60.76
CA ALA A 242 2.63 25.80 -59.69
C ALA A 242 3.47 25.31 -58.50
N VAL A 243 2.93 25.45 -57.29
CA VAL A 243 3.48 24.89 -56.04
C VAL A 243 2.71 23.63 -55.66
N VAL A 244 3.44 22.52 -55.62
CA VAL A 244 2.91 21.26 -55.07
C VAL A 244 3.31 21.16 -53.61
N THR A 245 2.31 20.95 -52.73
CA THR A 245 2.51 20.84 -51.29
C THR A 245 2.11 19.44 -50.82
N VAL A 246 2.99 18.83 -50.03
CA VAL A 246 2.65 17.65 -49.23
C VAL A 246 2.34 18.07 -47.79
N THR A 247 1.32 17.49 -47.19
CA THR A 247 0.92 17.78 -45.81
C THR A 247 0.70 16.49 -45.07
N THR A 248 1.28 16.33 -43.88
CA THR A 248 1.04 15.15 -43.02
C THR A 248 -0.30 15.23 -42.35
N GLU A 249 -1.04 14.12 -42.26
CA GLU A 249 -2.29 14.05 -41.50
C GLU A 249 -2.06 14.28 -39.97
N ASP A 250 -0.94 13.77 -39.46
CA ASP A 250 -0.51 14.01 -38.08
C ASP A 250 0.36 15.28 -38.03
N GLY A 251 -0.13 16.25 -37.22
CA GLY A 251 0.59 17.51 -36.96
C GLY A 251 0.62 18.52 -38.09
N GLY A 252 0.03 18.25 -39.28
CA GLY A 252 -0.10 19.19 -40.40
C GLY A 252 1.22 19.78 -40.89
N ARG A 253 2.31 18.99 -40.88
CA ARG A 253 3.62 19.41 -41.36
C ARG A 253 3.60 19.47 -42.90
N THR A 254 4.24 20.50 -43.43
CA THR A 254 4.36 20.73 -44.90
C THR A 254 5.80 20.83 -45.31
#